data_1ba43295cf9cf4cd32458fba05f0a0ba
#
_entry.id   1ba43295cf9cf4cd32458fba05f0a0ba
#
_cell.length_a   1.000
_cell.length_b   1.000
_cell.length_c   1.000
_cell.angle_alpha   90.00
_cell.angle_beta   90.00
_cell.angle_gamma   90.00
#
_symmetry.space_group_name_H-M   'P 1'
#
loop_
_entity.id
_entity.type
_entity.pdbx_description
1 polymer ?
#
loop_
_entity_poly.entity_id
_entity_poly.type
_entity_poly.pdbx_seq_one_letter_code
_entity_poly.pdbx_strand_id
1 'polypeptide(L)'
;MSSTDVRLPDLRFVPVESVFPHEYHDLQRTLPLVGKLRESGVLRNPPIVTQVGDGHRVEPRFVVLDGANRTTAAKAAGWPHIVAQVVRYETPAVQLFTWYHGLTSTAHADLETSLSRIAGLTVTHDRHLRARAMLARREALACVVLADGDALAVQGGRTLHERNALLNEVVRVYQDKVPYIRVTTDSLTQAHLEHPEISALVVFPRFDPAEVIELAGAGEHLPAGITRHLIQWRALRLNVPLEKCMDRVTPIEEKNAWLRRWLAERLLTRQVRFYEEPTVMFDE
;
A
#
# COMPACT_ATOMS: atom_id res chain seq x y z
N MET A 1 -23.50 -23.87 19.56
CA MET A 1 -22.74 -23.00 18.64
C MET A 1 -22.72 -21.62 19.27
N SER A 2 -21.56 -21.19 19.77
CA SER A 2 -21.39 -19.90 20.41
C SER A 2 -21.69 -18.81 19.36
N SER A 3 -22.57 -17.88 19.74
CA SER A 3 -22.82 -16.64 18.98
C SER A 3 -21.49 -15.94 18.84
N THR A 4 -20.86 -16.06 17.68
CA THR A 4 -19.69 -15.27 17.31
C THR A 4 -20.17 -13.82 17.34
N ASP A 5 -19.62 -13.06 18.25
CA ASP A 5 -19.93 -11.62 18.41
C ASP A 5 -19.38 -10.92 17.15
N VAL A 6 -20.22 -10.84 16.12
CA VAL A 6 -19.86 -10.31 14.80
C VAL A 6 -19.65 -8.82 14.94
N ARG A 7 -18.41 -8.43 15.11
CA ARG A 7 -18.02 -7.03 15.27
C ARG A 7 -17.80 -6.39 13.90
N LEU A 8 -18.56 -5.33 13.61
CA LEU A 8 -18.32 -4.51 12.41
C LEU A 8 -16.89 -3.93 12.44
N PRO A 9 -16.25 -3.77 11.25
CA PRO A 9 -15.02 -2.99 11.16
C PRO A 9 -15.19 -1.59 11.75
N ASP A 10 -14.11 -1.05 12.33
CA ASP A 10 -14.10 0.32 12.83
C ASP A 10 -14.11 1.31 11.65
N LEU A 11 -15.30 1.79 11.31
CA LEU A 11 -15.55 2.72 10.22
C LEU A 11 -15.86 4.10 10.79
N ARG A 12 -15.13 5.12 10.36
CA ARG A 12 -15.35 6.50 10.79
C ARG A 12 -14.97 7.50 9.71
N PHE A 13 -15.64 8.66 9.76
CA PHE A 13 -15.15 9.84 9.05
C PHE A 13 -13.88 10.33 9.72
N VAL A 14 -12.88 10.62 8.90
CA VAL A 14 -11.62 11.25 9.30
C VAL A 14 -11.37 12.48 8.44
N PRO A 15 -10.70 13.54 8.95
CA PRO A 15 -10.31 14.66 8.12
C PRO A 15 -9.37 14.19 7.02
N VAL A 16 -9.61 14.57 5.77
CA VAL A 16 -8.78 14.15 4.63
C VAL A 16 -7.34 14.62 4.79
N GLU A 17 -7.14 15.82 5.37
CA GLU A 17 -5.82 16.38 5.63
C GLU A 17 -5.01 15.62 6.69
N SER A 18 -5.68 14.86 7.56
CA SER A 18 -5.01 14.02 8.57
C SER A 18 -4.55 12.67 8.05
N VAL A 19 -4.83 12.36 6.78
CA VAL A 19 -4.54 11.04 6.16
C VAL A 19 -3.30 11.16 5.26
N PHE A 20 -2.30 10.31 5.50
CA PHE A 20 -1.00 10.35 4.81
C PHE A 20 -0.69 9.01 4.15
N PRO A 21 -0.29 8.98 2.86
CA PRO A 21 0.18 7.76 2.23
C PRO A 21 1.56 7.36 2.79
N HIS A 22 1.83 6.06 2.85
CA HIS A 22 3.16 5.54 3.22
C HIS A 22 4.01 5.16 1.99
N GLU A 23 3.39 5.10 0.81
CA GLU A 23 4.05 4.87 -0.48
C GLU A 23 3.78 6.04 -1.43
N TYR A 24 4.68 6.23 -2.39
CA TYR A 24 4.35 7.06 -3.54
C TYR A 24 3.14 6.48 -4.27
N HIS A 25 2.27 7.34 -4.75
CA HIS A 25 1.08 6.95 -5.51
C HIS A 25 1.28 7.22 -7.00
N ASP A 26 0.57 6.43 -7.80
CA ASP A 26 0.55 6.58 -9.24
C ASP A 26 -0.45 7.68 -9.62
N LEU A 27 0.07 8.85 -10.01
CA LEU A 27 -0.75 9.99 -10.43
C LEU A 27 -1.63 9.67 -11.65
N GLN A 28 -1.18 8.79 -12.55
CA GLN A 28 -1.96 8.40 -13.73
C GLN A 28 -3.23 7.65 -13.35
N ARG A 29 -3.23 6.93 -12.22
CA ARG A 29 -4.41 6.24 -11.68
C ARG A 29 -5.32 7.14 -10.85
N THR A 30 -4.80 8.23 -10.31
CA THR A 30 -5.56 9.11 -9.40
C THR A 30 -6.55 9.98 -10.15
N LEU A 31 -6.17 10.59 -11.27
CA LEU A 31 -7.03 11.51 -12.02
C LEU A 31 -8.31 10.84 -12.58
N PRO A 32 -8.24 9.65 -13.22
CA PRO A 32 -9.44 8.94 -13.66
C PRO A 32 -10.37 8.55 -12.50
N LEU A 33 -9.80 8.29 -11.32
CA LEU A 33 -10.57 7.89 -10.14
C LEU A 33 -11.45 9.02 -9.61
N VAL A 34 -11.02 10.29 -9.68
CA VAL A 34 -11.84 11.44 -9.29
C VAL A 34 -13.11 11.50 -10.13
N GLY A 35 -12.99 11.31 -11.46
CA GLY A 35 -14.14 11.24 -12.38
C GLY A 35 -15.10 10.12 -12.00
N LYS A 36 -14.58 8.89 -11.89
CA LYS A 36 -15.38 7.70 -11.53
C LYS A 36 -16.10 7.85 -10.18
N LEU A 37 -15.45 8.42 -9.18
CA LEU A 37 -16.09 8.69 -7.88
C LEU A 37 -17.27 9.66 -8.03
N ARG A 38 -17.09 10.76 -8.77
CA ARG A 38 -18.16 11.73 -9.01
C ARG A 38 -19.34 11.13 -9.76
N GLU A 39 -19.07 10.35 -10.81
CA GLU A 39 -20.10 9.67 -11.60
C GLU A 39 -20.88 8.64 -10.77
N SER A 40 -20.21 7.86 -9.93
CA SER A 40 -20.87 6.85 -9.10
C SER A 40 -21.68 7.45 -7.95
N GLY A 41 -21.37 8.67 -7.51
CA GLY A 41 -21.98 9.33 -6.38
C GLY A 41 -21.74 8.66 -5.01
N VAL A 42 -20.87 7.63 -4.97
CA VAL A 42 -20.61 6.87 -3.74
C VAL A 42 -19.12 6.57 -3.55
N LEU A 43 -18.68 6.54 -2.31
CA LEU A 43 -17.41 5.93 -1.91
C LEU A 43 -17.65 4.44 -1.71
N ARG A 44 -17.34 3.63 -2.73
CA ARG A 44 -17.64 2.18 -2.73
C ARG A 44 -16.86 1.45 -1.64
N ASN A 45 -15.55 1.58 -1.64
CA ASN A 45 -14.66 0.92 -0.69
C ASN A 45 -13.89 1.97 0.11
N PRO A 46 -14.01 2.01 1.44
CA PRO A 46 -13.25 2.95 2.24
C PRO A 46 -11.74 2.64 2.16
N PRO A 47 -10.85 3.63 2.20
CA PRO A 47 -9.44 3.38 2.45
C PRO A 47 -9.26 2.75 3.82
N ILE A 48 -8.20 1.96 3.99
CA ILE A 48 -7.84 1.36 5.27
C ILE A 48 -6.63 2.11 5.82
N VAL A 49 -6.77 2.57 7.06
CA VAL A 49 -5.77 3.42 7.70
C VAL A 49 -5.43 2.91 9.09
N THR A 50 -4.26 3.24 9.57
CA THR A 50 -3.89 3.08 10.98
C THR A 50 -3.66 4.44 11.61
N GLN A 51 -4.15 4.61 12.83
CA GLN A 51 -3.90 5.83 13.60
C GLN A 51 -2.47 5.81 14.14
N VAL A 52 -1.76 6.93 13.99
CA VAL A 52 -0.38 7.10 14.46
C VAL A 52 -0.28 8.28 15.39
N GLY A 53 0.66 8.21 16.32
CA GLY A 53 0.91 9.22 17.35
C GLY A 53 0.66 8.69 18.75
N ASP A 54 1.21 9.38 19.72
CA ASP A 54 1.22 9.02 21.15
C ASP A 54 -0.05 9.40 21.91
N GLY A 55 -1.12 9.78 21.21
CA GLY A 55 -2.38 10.23 21.83
C GLY A 55 -2.33 11.61 22.45
N HIS A 56 -1.16 12.27 22.50
CA HIS A 56 -0.99 13.61 23.08
C HIS A 56 -1.22 14.76 22.07
N ARG A 57 -1.33 14.45 20.78
CA ARG A 57 -1.67 15.45 19.75
C ARG A 57 -3.15 15.76 19.77
N VAL A 58 -3.47 17.04 19.59
CA VAL A 58 -4.86 17.53 19.53
C VAL A 58 -5.63 16.90 18.36
N GLU A 59 -4.95 16.58 17.26
CA GLU A 59 -5.54 15.96 16.07
C GLU A 59 -4.89 14.62 15.74
N PRO A 60 -5.71 13.55 15.54
CA PRO A 60 -5.20 12.26 15.14
C PRO A 60 -4.63 12.30 13.73
N ARG A 61 -3.52 11.61 13.51
CA ARG A 61 -2.93 11.36 12.18
C ARG A 61 -3.16 9.92 11.77
N PHE A 62 -3.36 9.70 10.47
CA PHE A 62 -3.64 8.37 9.93
C PHE A 62 -2.70 8.05 8.77
N VAL A 63 -2.06 6.90 8.83
CA VAL A 63 -1.27 6.36 7.71
C VAL A 63 -2.14 5.39 6.91
N VAL A 64 -2.18 5.60 5.60
CA VAL A 64 -2.94 4.75 4.68
C VAL A 64 -2.20 3.43 4.48
N LEU A 65 -2.85 2.31 4.76
CA LEU A 65 -2.33 0.97 4.48
C LEU A 65 -2.86 0.43 3.14
N ASP A 66 -4.10 0.80 2.77
CA ASP A 66 -4.69 0.51 1.46
C ASP A 66 -5.60 1.63 1.01
N GLY A 67 -5.63 1.90 -0.30
CA GLY A 67 -6.48 2.93 -0.89
C GLY A 67 -5.82 4.30 -1.03
N ALA A 68 -4.50 4.38 -1.18
CA ALA A 68 -3.75 5.63 -1.39
C ALA A 68 -4.33 6.48 -2.54
N ASN A 69 -4.68 5.87 -3.67
CA ASN A 69 -5.28 6.61 -4.80
C ASN A 69 -6.63 7.25 -4.43
N ARG A 70 -7.45 6.59 -3.59
CA ARG A 70 -8.76 7.12 -3.13
C ARG A 70 -8.58 8.31 -2.20
N THR A 71 -7.63 8.23 -1.28
CA THR A 71 -7.32 9.34 -0.37
C THR A 71 -6.70 10.53 -1.11
N THR A 72 -5.82 10.26 -2.07
CA THR A 72 -5.25 11.31 -2.94
C THR A 72 -6.31 11.96 -3.81
N ALA A 73 -7.25 11.18 -4.38
CA ALA A 73 -8.37 11.70 -5.14
C ALA A 73 -9.29 12.57 -4.27
N ALA A 74 -9.57 12.17 -3.03
CA ALA A 74 -10.35 12.96 -2.08
C ALA A 74 -9.67 14.28 -1.74
N LYS A 75 -8.34 14.29 -1.51
CA LYS A 75 -7.55 15.51 -1.30
C LYS A 75 -7.61 16.43 -2.52
N ALA A 76 -7.34 15.91 -3.71
CA ALA A 76 -7.38 16.66 -4.95
C ALA A 76 -8.76 17.27 -5.24
N ALA A 77 -9.84 16.55 -4.86
CA ALA A 77 -11.22 17.04 -4.97
C ALA A 77 -11.62 18.00 -3.84
N GLY A 78 -10.76 18.28 -2.87
CA GLY A 78 -10.99 19.18 -1.76
C GLY A 78 -12.06 18.72 -0.78
N TRP A 79 -12.20 17.40 -0.58
CA TRP A 79 -13.15 16.88 0.41
C TRP A 79 -12.67 17.21 1.83
N PRO A 80 -13.56 17.65 2.74
CA PRO A 80 -13.19 17.88 4.12
C PRO A 80 -12.95 16.56 4.87
N HIS A 81 -13.75 15.54 4.58
CA HIS A 81 -13.70 14.27 5.30
C HIS A 81 -13.81 13.09 4.32
N ILE A 82 -13.27 11.94 4.73
CA ILE A 82 -13.45 10.67 4.04
C ILE A 82 -13.81 9.59 5.07
N VAL A 83 -14.67 8.64 4.70
CA VAL A 83 -14.87 7.44 5.53
C VAL A 83 -13.69 6.52 5.35
N ALA A 84 -13.06 6.12 6.43
CA ALA A 84 -11.96 5.18 6.46
C ALA A 84 -12.26 4.01 7.41
N GLN A 85 -11.72 2.83 7.09
CA GLN A 85 -11.63 1.73 8.04
C GLN A 85 -10.36 1.91 8.85
N VAL A 86 -10.49 2.07 10.17
CA VAL A 86 -9.35 2.23 11.07
C VAL A 86 -8.97 0.88 11.65
N VAL A 87 -7.70 0.52 11.52
CA VAL A 87 -7.15 -0.74 12.03
C VAL A 87 -5.97 -0.48 12.95
N ARG A 88 -5.68 -1.43 13.83
CA ARG A 88 -4.44 -1.44 14.60
C ARG A 88 -3.39 -2.19 13.80
N TYR A 89 -2.30 -1.52 13.44
CA TYR A 89 -1.30 -2.09 12.54
C TYR A 89 -0.52 -3.28 13.16
N GLU A 90 -0.28 -3.24 14.46
CA GLU A 90 0.50 -4.24 15.19
C GLU A 90 -0.34 -5.43 15.69
N THR A 91 -1.40 -5.80 14.97
CA THR A 91 -2.24 -6.92 15.34
C THR A 91 -2.14 -8.06 14.32
N PRO A 92 -2.39 -9.33 14.71
CA PRO A 92 -2.42 -10.44 13.78
C PRO A 92 -3.44 -10.29 12.62
N ALA A 93 -4.43 -9.41 12.80
CA ALA A 93 -5.43 -9.10 11.78
C ALA A 93 -4.88 -8.25 10.61
N VAL A 94 -3.69 -7.64 10.78
CA VAL A 94 -3.00 -6.86 9.75
C VAL A 94 -1.62 -7.43 9.56
N GLN A 95 -1.37 -8.03 8.40
CA GLN A 95 -0.06 -8.61 8.08
C GLN A 95 0.58 -7.80 6.95
N LEU A 96 1.85 -7.45 7.12
CA LEU A 96 2.64 -6.75 6.12
C LEU A 96 3.53 -7.75 5.38
N PHE A 97 3.36 -7.79 4.07
CA PHE A 97 4.19 -8.51 3.11
C PHE A 97 4.80 -7.54 2.11
N THR A 98 5.52 -8.07 1.15
CA THR A 98 6.19 -7.31 0.09
C THR A 98 5.69 -7.78 -1.27
N TRP A 99 5.39 -6.84 -2.17
CA TRP A 99 5.31 -7.09 -3.59
C TRP A 99 6.72 -6.99 -4.19
N TYR A 100 6.99 -7.82 -5.17
CA TYR A 100 8.21 -7.75 -5.98
C TYR A 100 7.85 -7.28 -7.37
N HIS A 101 8.80 -6.68 -8.09
CA HIS A 101 8.57 -6.16 -9.43
C HIS A 101 9.20 -7.05 -10.47
N GLY A 102 8.37 -7.75 -11.25
CA GLY A 102 8.78 -8.49 -12.43
C GLY A 102 8.88 -7.56 -13.64
N LEU A 103 10.09 -7.26 -14.11
CA LEU A 103 10.33 -6.39 -15.25
C LEU A 103 10.16 -7.17 -16.54
N THR A 104 9.36 -6.66 -17.50
CA THR A 104 8.96 -7.42 -18.70
C THR A 104 9.80 -7.15 -19.95
N SER A 105 10.66 -6.14 -19.92
CA SER A 105 11.44 -5.75 -21.12
C SER A 105 12.68 -4.97 -20.71
N THR A 106 13.69 -5.69 -20.17
CA THR A 106 14.91 -5.01 -19.68
C THR A 106 16.15 -5.63 -20.29
N ALA A 107 17.01 -4.80 -20.87
CA ALA A 107 18.39 -5.18 -21.07
C ALA A 107 19.09 -5.12 -19.70
N HIS A 108 19.55 -6.27 -19.21
CA HIS A 108 20.15 -6.41 -17.87
C HIS A 108 21.37 -5.48 -17.70
N ALA A 109 22.19 -5.33 -18.76
CA ALA A 109 23.34 -4.43 -18.75
C ALA A 109 22.96 -2.95 -18.55
N ASP A 110 21.83 -2.50 -19.11
CA ASP A 110 21.35 -1.14 -18.96
C ASP A 110 20.85 -0.89 -17.54
N LEU A 111 20.21 -1.90 -16.92
CA LEU A 111 19.73 -1.82 -15.54
C LEU A 111 20.92 -1.73 -14.56
N GLU A 112 21.90 -2.63 -14.69
CA GLU A 112 23.11 -2.63 -13.87
C GLU A 112 23.88 -1.32 -13.99
N THR A 113 24.11 -0.86 -15.24
CA THR A 113 24.78 0.41 -15.51
C THR A 113 24.05 1.59 -14.86
N SER A 114 22.72 1.60 -14.94
CA SER A 114 21.90 2.66 -14.35
C SER A 114 21.93 2.64 -12.82
N LEU A 115 21.87 1.47 -12.21
CA LEU A 115 21.97 1.31 -10.75
C LEU A 115 23.35 1.72 -10.24
N SER A 116 24.41 1.34 -10.95
CA SER A 116 25.81 1.66 -10.57
C SER A 116 26.15 3.16 -10.64
N ARG A 117 25.33 3.95 -11.34
CA ARG A 117 25.48 5.42 -11.41
C ARG A 117 24.86 6.16 -10.24
N ILE A 118 24.05 5.48 -9.43
CA ILE A 118 23.40 6.11 -8.28
C ILE A 118 24.44 6.30 -7.17
N ALA A 119 24.68 7.54 -6.77
CA ALA A 119 25.61 7.85 -5.70
C ALA A 119 25.16 7.21 -4.37
N GLY A 120 26.08 6.56 -3.68
CA GLY A 120 25.80 5.89 -2.41
C GLY A 120 25.31 4.45 -2.56
N LEU A 121 25.16 3.93 -3.79
CA LEU A 121 24.92 2.52 -4.05
C LEU A 121 26.20 1.77 -4.40
N THR A 122 26.24 0.53 -3.98
CA THR A 122 27.18 -0.50 -4.46
C THR A 122 26.38 -1.64 -5.07
N VAL A 123 26.69 -1.97 -6.32
CA VAL A 123 26.06 -3.07 -7.05
C VAL A 123 27.10 -4.17 -7.24
N THR A 124 26.79 -5.39 -6.80
CA THR A 124 27.70 -6.54 -6.92
C THR A 124 26.97 -7.71 -7.55
N HIS A 125 27.64 -8.41 -8.45
CA HIS A 125 27.18 -9.70 -8.95
C HIS A 125 27.35 -10.75 -7.86
N ASP A 126 26.30 -11.55 -7.66
CA ASP A 126 26.32 -12.67 -6.72
C ASP A 126 25.35 -13.76 -7.18
N ARG A 127 25.42 -14.92 -6.54
CA ARG A 127 24.42 -15.97 -6.73
C ARG A 127 23.11 -15.56 -6.01
N HIS A 128 21.98 -15.88 -6.62
CA HIS A 128 20.65 -15.53 -6.10
C HIS A 128 20.50 -15.87 -4.60
N LEU A 129 20.90 -17.05 -4.15
CA LEU A 129 20.78 -17.46 -2.74
C LEU A 129 21.56 -16.54 -1.79
N ARG A 130 22.75 -16.08 -2.20
CA ARG A 130 23.57 -15.20 -1.37
C ARG A 130 22.99 -13.78 -1.34
N ALA A 131 22.57 -13.26 -2.48
CA ALA A 131 21.91 -11.96 -2.57
C ALA A 131 20.63 -11.92 -1.70
N ARG A 132 19.83 -12.99 -1.72
CA ARG A 132 18.66 -13.14 -0.82
C ARG A 132 19.06 -13.14 0.66
N ALA A 133 20.14 -13.86 1.00
CA ALA A 133 20.63 -13.89 2.38
C ALA A 133 21.07 -12.48 2.84
N MET A 134 21.74 -11.71 1.97
CA MET A 134 22.09 -10.31 2.24
C MET A 134 20.84 -9.45 2.44
N LEU A 135 19.80 -9.63 1.62
CA LEU A 135 18.53 -8.92 1.75
C LEU A 135 17.85 -9.25 3.09
N ALA A 136 17.80 -10.53 3.48
CA ALA A 136 17.22 -10.98 4.74
C ALA A 136 17.97 -10.44 5.98
N ARG A 137 19.29 -10.26 5.89
CA ARG A 137 20.11 -9.65 6.95
C ARG A 137 20.15 -8.12 6.91
N ARG A 138 19.35 -7.51 6.04
CA ARG A 138 19.35 -6.05 5.84
C ARG A 138 20.69 -5.47 5.36
N GLU A 139 21.56 -6.29 4.76
CA GLU A 139 22.82 -5.86 4.15
C GLU A 139 22.60 -5.31 2.72
N ALA A 140 21.58 -5.80 2.03
CA ALA A 140 21.15 -5.28 0.73
C ALA A 140 19.86 -4.45 0.85
N LEU A 141 19.66 -3.51 -0.09
CA LEU A 141 18.45 -2.70 -0.27
C LEU A 141 17.46 -3.42 -1.19
N ALA A 142 17.99 -4.06 -2.22
CA ALA A 142 17.26 -4.82 -3.19
C ALA A 142 18.14 -5.92 -3.77
N CYS A 143 17.52 -6.91 -4.38
CA CYS A 143 18.18 -7.94 -5.16
C CYS A 143 17.50 -7.99 -6.52
N VAL A 144 18.25 -7.89 -7.62
CA VAL A 144 17.74 -8.08 -8.97
C VAL A 144 18.12 -9.48 -9.45
N VAL A 145 17.12 -10.37 -9.55
CA VAL A 145 17.33 -11.74 -10.05
C VAL A 145 17.25 -11.73 -11.57
N LEU A 146 18.26 -12.31 -12.22
CA LEU A 146 18.44 -12.35 -13.66
C LEU A 146 18.05 -13.73 -14.22
N ALA A 147 17.83 -13.79 -15.53
CA ALA A 147 17.35 -15.01 -16.20
C ALA A 147 18.35 -16.18 -16.17
N ASP A 148 19.65 -15.88 -16.06
CA ASP A 148 20.74 -16.88 -15.96
C ASP A 148 20.90 -17.52 -14.56
N GLY A 149 20.11 -17.05 -13.57
CA GLY A 149 20.18 -17.51 -12.20
C GLY A 149 21.15 -16.72 -11.32
N ASP A 150 21.84 -15.75 -11.87
CA ASP A 150 22.65 -14.78 -11.14
C ASP A 150 21.77 -13.64 -10.61
N ALA A 151 22.33 -12.83 -9.75
CA ALA A 151 21.64 -11.70 -9.15
C ALA A 151 22.57 -10.51 -8.95
N LEU A 152 21.99 -9.31 -9.02
CA LEU A 152 22.64 -8.09 -8.59
C LEU A 152 22.21 -7.80 -7.15
N ALA A 153 23.15 -7.83 -6.21
CA ALA A 153 22.92 -7.34 -4.85
C ALA A 153 23.15 -5.84 -4.81
N VAL A 154 22.13 -5.07 -4.46
CA VAL A 154 22.16 -3.61 -4.39
C VAL A 154 22.27 -3.20 -2.93
N GLN A 155 23.38 -2.55 -2.55
CA GLN A 155 23.69 -2.16 -1.18
C GLN A 155 23.84 -0.64 -1.06
N GLY A 156 23.55 -0.09 0.13
CA GLY A 156 23.74 1.33 0.43
C GLY A 156 22.90 1.77 1.62
N GLY A 157 23.18 2.97 2.14
CA GLY A 157 22.51 3.55 3.29
C GLY A 157 22.77 2.83 4.61
N ARG A 158 22.90 3.59 5.69
CA ARG A 158 23.16 3.09 7.05
C ARG A 158 21.92 3.19 7.94
N THR A 159 21.10 4.21 7.72
CA THR A 159 19.86 4.44 8.45
C THR A 159 18.65 4.02 7.64
N LEU A 160 17.50 3.87 8.27
CA LEU A 160 16.22 3.58 7.60
C LEU A 160 15.92 4.64 6.53
N HIS A 161 16.10 5.91 6.86
CA HIS A 161 15.83 7.06 5.97
C HIS A 161 16.76 7.08 4.73
N GLU A 162 18.07 6.88 4.94
CA GLU A 162 19.02 6.77 3.82
C GLU A 162 18.68 5.59 2.92
N ARG A 163 18.37 4.44 3.50
CA ARG A 163 17.99 3.22 2.77
C ARG A 163 16.70 3.43 1.97
N ASN A 164 15.72 4.08 2.57
CA ASN A 164 14.47 4.43 1.87
C ASN A 164 14.71 5.39 0.69
N ALA A 165 15.51 6.42 0.89
CA ALA A 165 15.86 7.36 -0.17
C ALA A 165 16.54 6.63 -1.35
N LEU A 166 17.55 5.80 -1.07
CA LEU A 166 18.25 5.01 -2.09
C LEU A 166 17.34 3.97 -2.76
N LEU A 167 16.42 3.32 -2.02
CA LEU A 167 15.47 2.38 -2.57
C LEU A 167 14.51 3.06 -3.56
N ASN A 168 14.11 4.29 -3.28
CA ASN A 168 13.33 5.10 -4.21
C ASN A 168 14.12 5.39 -5.50
N GLU A 169 15.42 5.69 -5.41
CA GLU A 169 16.25 5.87 -6.60
C GLU A 169 16.38 4.57 -7.41
N VAL A 170 16.52 3.40 -6.75
CA VAL A 170 16.53 2.10 -7.42
C VAL A 170 15.26 1.90 -8.24
N VAL A 171 14.09 2.17 -7.65
CA VAL A 171 12.80 1.98 -8.34
C VAL A 171 12.62 2.98 -9.48
N ARG A 172 13.05 4.24 -9.33
CA ARG A 172 13.00 5.26 -10.39
C ARG A 172 13.81 4.89 -11.64
N VAL A 173 14.81 4.04 -11.53
CA VAL A 173 15.59 3.59 -12.70
C VAL A 173 14.70 3.00 -13.78
N TYR A 174 13.65 2.26 -13.37
CA TYR A 174 12.78 1.54 -14.30
C TYR A 174 11.31 1.94 -14.26
N GLN A 175 10.80 2.52 -13.17
CA GLN A 175 9.36 2.72 -12.91
C GLN A 175 8.59 3.36 -14.08
N ASP A 176 9.16 4.39 -14.73
CA ASP A 176 8.50 5.12 -15.83
C ASP A 176 9.03 4.72 -17.22
N LYS A 177 9.95 3.75 -17.29
CA LYS A 177 10.65 3.37 -18.52
C LYS A 177 10.37 1.94 -18.94
N VAL A 178 10.14 1.05 -17.96
CA VAL A 178 9.97 -0.38 -18.19
C VAL A 178 8.66 -0.84 -17.59
N PRO A 179 7.78 -1.50 -18.35
CA PRO A 179 6.60 -2.13 -17.79
C PRO A 179 7.00 -3.18 -16.77
N TYR A 180 6.28 -3.23 -15.64
CA TYR A 180 6.50 -4.24 -14.62
C TYR A 180 5.19 -4.76 -14.05
N ILE A 181 5.24 -6.01 -13.59
CA ILE A 181 4.14 -6.73 -12.96
C ILE A 181 4.48 -6.95 -11.49
N ARG A 182 3.50 -6.80 -10.60
CA ARG A 182 3.69 -7.13 -9.17
C ARG A 182 3.48 -8.60 -8.94
N VAL A 183 4.47 -9.26 -8.37
CA VAL A 183 4.42 -10.68 -8.02
C VAL A 183 4.69 -10.88 -6.53
N THR A 184 4.27 -12.01 -5.98
CA THR A 184 4.46 -12.35 -4.56
C THR A 184 5.61 -13.29 -4.32
N THR A 185 6.12 -13.92 -5.38
CA THR A 185 7.27 -14.83 -5.32
C THR A 185 8.58 -14.09 -5.56
N ASP A 186 9.61 -14.44 -4.81
CA ASP A 186 10.98 -13.98 -5.00
C ASP A 186 11.82 -14.92 -5.91
N SER A 187 11.17 -15.91 -6.53
CA SER A 187 11.76 -16.86 -7.48
C SER A 187 11.35 -16.50 -8.90
N LEU A 188 12.31 -16.15 -9.75
CA LEU A 188 12.05 -15.86 -11.16
C LEU A 188 11.45 -17.08 -11.89
N THR A 189 11.92 -18.29 -11.59
CA THR A 189 11.35 -19.52 -12.14
C THR A 189 9.87 -19.69 -11.81
N GLN A 190 9.48 -19.37 -10.58
CA GLN A 190 8.08 -19.41 -10.16
C GLN A 190 7.26 -18.30 -10.82
N ALA A 191 7.81 -17.08 -10.91
CA ALA A 191 7.15 -15.97 -11.59
C ALA A 191 6.89 -16.26 -13.07
N HIS A 192 7.80 -16.96 -13.75
CA HIS A 192 7.66 -17.37 -15.16
C HIS A 192 6.50 -18.34 -15.42
N LEU A 193 6.04 -19.08 -14.41
CA LEU A 193 4.87 -19.97 -14.60
C LEU A 193 3.59 -19.19 -14.88
N GLU A 194 3.46 -18.01 -14.28
CA GLU A 194 2.28 -17.13 -14.43
C GLU A 194 2.55 -16.01 -15.44
N HIS A 195 3.80 -15.55 -15.53
CA HIS A 195 4.24 -14.38 -16.29
C HIS A 195 5.54 -14.67 -17.04
N PRO A 196 5.49 -15.44 -18.16
CA PRO A 196 6.70 -15.83 -18.92
C PRO A 196 7.43 -14.65 -19.56
N GLU A 197 6.78 -13.49 -19.68
CA GLU A 197 7.36 -12.26 -20.22
C GLU A 197 8.31 -11.53 -19.23
N ILE A 198 8.39 -11.92 -17.96
CA ILE A 198 9.29 -11.32 -16.98
C ILE A 198 10.74 -11.64 -17.33
N SER A 199 11.57 -10.63 -17.55
CA SER A 199 13.00 -10.77 -17.88
C SER A 199 13.92 -10.65 -16.66
N ALA A 200 13.49 -9.94 -15.63
CA ALA A 200 14.21 -9.79 -14.36
C ALA A 200 13.23 -9.57 -13.21
N LEU A 201 13.62 -9.95 -12.00
CA LEU A 201 12.80 -9.81 -10.81
C LEU A 201 13.50 -8.94 -9.76
N VAL A 202 12.92 -7.79 -9.44
CA VAL A 202 13.41 -6.92 -8.37
C VAL A 202 12.74 -7.34 -7.06
N VAL A 203 13.55 -7.85 -6.15
CA VAL A 203 13.14 -8.35 -4.83
C VAL A 203 13.52 -7.32 -3.77
N PHE A 204 12.56 -6.92 -2.97
CA PHE A 204 12.71 -5.93 -1.90
C PHE A 204 12.78 -6.56 -0.51
N PRO A 205 13.34 -5.86 0.49
CA PRO A 205 13.33 -6.33 1.86
C PRO A 205 11.90 -6.34 2.41
N ARG A 206 11.67 -7.13 3.43
CA ARG A 206 10.47 -6.99 4.24
C ARG A 206 10.63 -5.79 5.16
N PHE A 207 9.59 -4.99 5.24
CA PHE A 207 9.49 -3.88 6.19
C PHE A 207 8.73 -4.34 7.43
N ASP A 208 9.09 -3.79 8.57
CA ASP A 208 8.30 -3.93 9.78
C ASP A 208 7.24 -2.80 9.84
N PRO A 209 6.08 -3.03 10.46
CA PRO A 209 5.07 -1.98 10.65
C PRO A 209 5.62 -0.69 11.25
N ALA A 210 6.53 -0.80 12.22
CA ALA A 210 7.18 0.35 12.86
C ALA A 210 8.00 1.18 11.87
N GLU A 211 8.74 0.55 10.94
CA GLU A 211 9.51 1.25 9.91
C GLU A 211 8.60 2.04 8.96
N VAL A 212 7.47 1.43 8.56
CA VAL A 212 6.47 2.10 7.71
C VAL A 212 5.89 3.33 8.41
N ILE A 213 5.58 3.22 9.71
CA ILE A 213 5.06 4.33 10.52
C ILE A 213 6.10 5.42 10.71
N GLU A 214 7.36 5.06 10.97
CA GLU A 214 8.47 6.01 11.14
C GLU A 214 8.67 6.85 9.88
N LEU A 215 8.80 6.21 8.71
CA LEU A 215 8.96 6.90 7.42
C LEU A 215 7.76 7.80 7.12
N ALA A 216 6.53 7.28 7.20
CA ALA A 216 5.32 8.08 6.96
C ALA A 216 5.17 9.22 7.97
N GLY A 217 5.57 9.02 9.22
CA GLY A 217 5.60 10.04 10.27
C GLY A 217 6.57 11.18 9.97
N ALA A 218 7.71 10.87 9.34
CA ALA A 218 8.70 11.83 8.86
C ALA A 218 8.28 12.54 7.55
N GLY A 219 7.16 12.17 6.94
CA GLY A 219 6.70 12.69 5.64
C GLY A 219 7.43 12.04 4.45
N GLU A 220 8.10 10.92 4.69
CA GLU A 220 8.75 10.14 3.65
C GLU A 220 7.83 9.04 3.12
N HIS A 221 8.13 8.59 1.90
CA HIS A 221 7.34 7.56 1.24
C HIS A 221 8.23 6.42 0.79
N LEU A 222 7.74 5.20 0.96
CA LEU A 222 8.30 4.03 0.30
C LEU A 222 8.04 4.10 -1.22
N PRO A 223 8.81 3.40 -2.04
CA PRO A 223 8.51 3.27 -3.46
C PRO A 223 7.10 2.72 -3.69
N ALA A 224 6.47 3.14 -4.79
CA ALA A 224 5.11 2.74 -5.11
C ALA A 224 4.98 1.23 -5.31
N GLY A 225 4.05 0.63 -4.57
CA GLY A 225 3.63 -0.76 -4.77
C GLY A 225 4.61 -1.82 -4.33
N ILE A 226 5.41 -1.54 -3.31
CA ILE A 226 6.28 -2.56 -2.70
C ILE A 226 5.67 -3.16 -1.42
N THR A 227 4.75 -2.49 -0.75
CA THR A 227 4.08 -3.06 0.42
C THR A 227 2.81 -3.81 0.03
N ARG A 228 2.55 -4.92 0.71
CA ARG A 228 1.35 -5.73 0.55
C ARG A 228 0.71 -6.01 1.91
N HIS A 229 -0.40 -5.33 2.18
CA HIS A 229 -1.15 -5.53 3.42
C HIS A 229 -2.25 -6.57 3.22
N LEU A 230 -2.18 -7.65 4.01
CA LEU A 230 -3.31 -8.57 4.18
C LEU A 230 -4.06 -8.14 5.43
N ILE A 231 -5.30 -7.69 5.25
CA ILE A 231 -6.11 -7.12 6.31
C ILE A 231 -7.38 -7.95 6.41
N GLN A 232 -7.61 -8.54 7.58
CA GLN A 232 -8.84 -9.27 7.87
C GLN A 232 -10.01 -8.29 8.04
N TRP A 233 -11.23 -8.78 7.81
CA TRP A 233 -12.48 -8.02 8.03
C TRP A 233 -12.53 -6.71 7.24
N ARG A 234 -12.13 -6.73 5.98
CA ARG A 234 -12.21 -5.55 5.11
C ARG A 234 -13.66 -5.18 4.83
N ALA A 235 -13.99 -3.91 5.04
CA ALA A 235 -15.26 -3.35 4.59
C ALA A 235 -15.21 -3.15 3.07
N LEU A 236 -15.99 -3.92 2.32
CA LEU A 236 -16.11 -3.82 0.88
C LEU A 236 -17.55 -3.44 0.49
N ARG A 237 -17.69 -2.70 -0.61
CA ARG A 237 -18.99 -2.22 -1.11
C ARG A 237 -19.83 -1.49 -0.05
N LEU A 238 -19.16 -0.68 0.77
CA LEU A 238 -19.82 0.14 1.78
C LEU A 238 -20.80 1.14 1.15
N ASN A 239 -20.42 1.71 -0.02
CA ASN A 239 -21.22 2.63 -0.83
C ASN A 239 -21.72 3.85 -0.03
N VAL A 240 -20.80 4.53 0.65
CA VAL A 240 -21.15 5.76 1.39
C VAL A 240 -21.45 6.87 0.39
N PRO A 241 -22.60 7.59 0.52
CA PRO A 241 -22.92 8.71 -0.35
C PRO A 241 -21.83 9.78 -0.28
N LEU A 242 -21.32 10.22 -1.45
CA LEU A 242 -20.23 11.21 -1.53
C LEU A 242 -20.62 12.55 -0.93
N GLU A 243 -21.89 12.93 -0.99
CA GLU A 243 -22.42 14.14 -0.35
C GLU A 243 -22.01 14.23 1.13
N LYS A 244 -21.97 13.10 1.85
CA LYS A 244 -21.55 13.06 3.26
C LYS A 244 -20.05 13.32 3.43
N CYS A 245 -19.24 12.88 2.45
CA CYS A 245 -17.80 13.16 2.45
C CYS A 245 -17.50 14.61 2.09
N MET A 246 -18.28 15.18 1.14
CA MET A 246 -18.09 16.52 0.58
C MET A 246 -18.71 17.63 1.44
N ASP A 247 -19.64 17.30 2.31
CA ASP A 247 -20.30 18.24 3.19
C ASP A 247 -19.30 18.95 4.12
N ARG A 248 -19.25 20.26 4.05
CA ARG A 248 -18.36 21.14 4.84
C ARG A 248 -19.02 21.74 6.07
N VAL A 249 -20.35 21.59 6.18
CA VAL A 249 -21.15 22.26 7.21
C VAL A 249 -21.32 21.37 8.44
N THR A 250 -21.63 20.09 8.22
CA THR A 250 -21.88 19.16 9.33
C THR A 250 -20.57 18.80 10.05
N PRO A 251 -20.52 18.98 11.39
CA PRO A 251 -19.36 18.56 12.20
C PRO A 251 -19.04 17.07 12.07
N ILE A 252 -17.77 16.72 12.22
CA ILE A 252 -17.31 15.34 12.04
C ILE A 252 -17.94 14.37 13.07
N GLU A 253 -18.23 14.85 14.27
CA GLU A 253 -18.89 14.09 15.34
C GLU A 253 -20.30 13.67 14.92
N GLU A 254 -21.05 14.59 14.31
CA GLU A 254 -22.39 14.34 13.78
C GLU A 254 -22.36 13.40 12.59
N LYS A 255 -21.39 13.55 11.68
CA LYS A 255 -21.16 12.60 10.58
C LYS A 255 -20.87 11.21 11.11
N ASN A 256 -20.03 11.08 12.13
CA ASN A 256 -19.73 9.82 12.77
C ASN A 256 -20.94 9.24 13.51
N ALA A 257 -21.78 10.07 14.12
CA ALA A 257 -23.03 9.63 14.71
C ALA A 257 -24.02 9.11 13.64
N TRP A 258 -24.13 9.83 12.51
CA TRP A 258 -24.90 9.38 11.34
C TRP A 258 -24.39 8.05 10.82
N LEU A 259 -23.09 7.90 10.61
CA LEU A 259 -22.49 6.67 10.07
C LEU A 259 -22.78 5.46 10.96
N ARG A 260 -22.66 5.62 12.28
CA ARG A 260 -23.00 4.53 13.24
C ARG A 260 -24.45 4.09 13.12
N ARG A 261 -25.39 5.05 13.05
CA ARG A 261 -26.83 4.71 12.88
C ARG A 261 -27.09 4.03 11.55
N TRP A 262 -26.51 4.55 10.48
CA TRP A 262 -26.65 4.02 9.13
C TRP A 262 -26.08 2.58 9.00
N LEU A 263 -24.96 2.28 9.64
CA LEU A 263 -24.38 0.93 9.70
C LEU A 263 -25.24 -0.02 10.54
N ALA A 264 -25.76 0.45 11.68
CA ALA A 264 -26.66 -0.34 12.53
C ALA A 264 -27.96 -0.70 11.78
N GLU A 265 -28.54 0.22 11.04
CA GLU A 265 -29.73 -0.04 10.22
C GLU A 265 -29.45 -1.10 9.15
N ARG A 266 -28.33 -1.02 8.44
CA ARG A 266 -27.92 -2.03 7.44
C ARG A 266 -27.73 -3.41 8.05
N LEU A 267 -27.20 -3.49 9.27
CA LEU A 267 -27.05 -4.74 9.98
C LEU A 267 -28.42 -5.32 10.35
N LEU A 268 -29.32 -4.50 10.90
CA LEU A 268 -30.70 -4.89 11.26
C LEU A 268 -31.52 -5.35 10.05
N THR A 269 -31.33 -4.70 8.90
CA THR A 269 -32.01 -5.01 7.64
C THR A 269 -31.34 -6.12 6.83
N ARG A 270 -30.34 -6.81 7.41
CA ARG A 270 -29.59 -7.91 6.79
C ARG A 270 -28.91 -7.52 5.47
N GLN A 271 -28.46 -6.28 5.33
CA GLN A 271 -27.70 -5.79 4.18
C GLN A 271 -26.18 -5.96 4.36
N VAL A 272 -25.75 -6.55 5.47
CA VAL A 272 -24.33 -6.84 5.76
C VAL A 272 -24.13 -8.36 5.74
N ARG A 273 -23.09 -8.78 5.02
CA ARG A 273 -22.66 -10.18 4.98
C ARG A 273 -21.22 -10.28 5.48
N PHE A 274 -20.91 -11.36 6.16
CA PHE A 274 -19.59 -11.67 6.67
C PHE A 274 -19.08 -12.93 5.97
N TYR A 275 -17.84 -12.88 5.50
CA TYR A 275 -17.17 -13.99 4.85
C TYR A 275 -15.90 -14.30 5.62
N GLU A 276 -15.74 -15.54 6.08
CA GLU A 276 -14.52 -16.04 6.73
C GLU A 276 -13.58 -16.69 5.71
N GLU A 277 -14.14 -17.20 4.63
CA GLU A 277 -13.43 -17.81 3.51
C GLU A 277 -12.82 -16.76 2.56
N PRO A 278 -11.72 -17.09 1.86
CA PRO A 278 -11.21 -16.27 0.77
C PRO A 278 -12.30 -16.03 -0.28
N THR A 279 -12.58 -14.77 -0.55
CA THR A 279 -13.66 -14.37 -1.46
C THR A 279 -13.08 -13.62 -2.66
N VAL A 280 -13.45 -14.04 -3.87
CA VAL A 280 -13.14 -13.32 -5.11
C VAL A 280 -14.30 -12.39 -5.42
N MET A 281 -14.00 -11.10 -5.58
CA MET A 281 -14.97 -10.09 -5.94
C MET A 281 -14.58 -9.48 -7.28
N PHE A 282 -15.54 -9.49 -8.22
CA PHE A 282 -15.37 -8.77 -9.49
C PHE A 282 -15.82 -7.32 -9.26
N ASP A 283 -14.88 -6.38 -9.43
CA ASP A 283 -15.19 -4.95 -9.44
C ASP A 283 -15.75 -4.59 -10.82
N GLU A 284 -16.96 -3.99 -10.82
CA GLU A 284 -17.62 -3.46 -12.01
C GLU A 284 -16.98 -2.17 -12.49
#